data_d7bc24c7a461e1b1ce0f175463194665
#
_entry.id   d7bc24c7a461e1b1ce0f175463194665
#
_cell.length_a   1.000
_cell.length_b   1.000
_cell.length_c   1.000
_cell.angle_alpha   90.00
_cell.angle_beta   90.00
_cell.angle_gamma   90.00
#
_symmetry.space_group_name_H-M   'P 1'
#
loop_
_entity.id
_entity.type
_entity.pdbx_description
1 polymer ?
#
loop_
_entity_poly.entity_id
_entity_poly.type
_entity_poly.pdbx_seq_one_letter_code
_entity_poly.pdbx_strand_id
1 'polypeptide(L)'
;MGTNAQTMAWILDEYSKFHGHLPAVMTRKPIDLGGSLGREAATGRGVIYATEPLFAEYGKSIKDLTFAIQGFGNVGSWAAMLIHERGGKVIAASGITGAVKNPNGIDIPTLLNQGSNGELENILMV
;
A
#
# COMPACT_ATOMS: atom_id res chain seq x y z
N MET A 1 -8.71 -10.04 -1.96
CA MET A 1 -7.50 -9.74 -2.75
C MET A 1 -7.89 -9.54 -4.20
N GLY A 2 -7.12 -8.80 -5.00
CA GLY A 2 -7.42 -8.55 -6.41
C GLY A 2 -8.61 -7.62 -6.68
N THR A 3 -9.02 -6.82 -5.70
CA THR A 3 -10.07 -5.81 -5.86
C THR A 3 -9.53 -4.41 -5.56
N ASN A 4 -10.06 -3.43 -6.28
CA ASN A 4 -9.68 -2.03 -6.16
C ASN A 4 -10.93 -1.12 -6.09
N ALA A 5 -10.74 0.19 -6.08
CA ALA A 5 -11.84 1.14 -6.04
C ALA A 5 -12.80 0.99 -7.22
N GLN A 6 -12.30 0.68 -8.41
CA GLN A 6 -13.11 0.43 -9.61
C GLN A 6 -14.01 -0.78 -9.44
N THR A 7 -13.47 -1.88 -8.89
CA THR A 7 -14.28 -3.07 -8.60
C THR A 7 -15.40 -2.76 -7.61
N MET A 8 -15.12 -1.94 -6.59
CA MET A 8 -16.12 -1.52 -5.62
C MET A 8 -17.20 -0.63 -6.24
N ALA A 9 -16.82 0.22 -7.21
CA ALA A 9 -17.77 1.02 -7.98
C ALA A 9 -18.72 0.14 -8.80
N TRP A 10 -18.20 -0.87 -9.49
CA TRP A 10 -19.02 -1.82 -10.27
C TRP A 10 -19.99 -2.61 -9.39
N ILE A 11 -19.54 -3.06 -8.21
CA ILE A 11 -20.42 -3.78 -7.28
C ILE A 11 -21.52 -2.84 -6.75
N LEU A 12 -21.20 -1.59 -6.44
CA LEU A 12 -22.20 -0.62 -6.00
C LEU A 12 -23.22 -0.33 -7.10
N ASP A 13 -22.77 -0.17 -8.35
CA ASP A 13 -23.64 0.05 -9.51
C ASP A 13 -24.61 -1.13 -9.69
N GLU A 14 -24.09 -2.35 -9.72
CA GLU A 14 -24.91 -3.55 -9.88
C GLU A 14 -25.90 -3.74 -8.71
N TYR A 15 -25.46 -3.55 -7.48
CA TYR A 15 -26.31 -3.64 -6.30
C TYR A 15 -27.45 -2.60 -6.35
N SER A 16 -27.15 -1.39 -6.80
CA SER A 16 -28.12 -0.28 -6.84
C SER A 16 -29.28 -0.53 -7.81
N LYS A 17 -29.10 -1.37 -8.83
CA LYS A 17 -30.17 -1.74 -9.77
C LYS A 17 -31.31 -2.49 -9.09
N PHE A 18 -31.02 -3.24 -8.04
CA PHE A 18 -31.99 -4.09 -7.34
C PHE A 18 -32.49 -3.50 -6.03
N HIS A 19 -31.66 -2.69 -5.36
CA HIS A 19 -31.91 -2.25 -3.97
C HIS A 19 -31.96 -0.72 -3.82
N GLY A 20 -31.82 0.02 -4.93
CA GLY A 20 -31.66 1.47 -4.89
C GLY A 20 -30.27 1.89 -4.42
N HIS A 21 -30.03 3.21 -4.38
CA HIS A 21 -28.73 3.77 -4.04
C HIS A 21 -28.45 3.67 -2.52
N LEU A 22 -27.65 2.68 -2.15
CA LEU A 22 -27.22 2.42 -0.77
C LEU A 22 -25.69 2.43 -0.68
N PRO A 23 -25.05 3.60 -0.64
CA PRO A 23 -23.59 3.72 -0.69
C PRO A 23 -22.87 3.06 0.51
N ALA A 24 -23.54 2.86 1.62
CA ALA A 24 -22.97 2.20 2.81
C ALA A 24 -22.67 0.71 2.60
N VAL A 25 -23.21 0.07 1.57
CA VAL A 25 -23.01 -1.36 1.29
C VAL A 25 -21.58 -1.68 0.86
N MET A 26 -20.87 -0.71 0.27
CA MET A 26 -19.49 -0.86 -0.19
C MET A 26 -18.53 0.08 0.50
N THR A 27 -17.40 -0.48 0.98
CA THR A 27 -16.23 0.30 1.40
C THR A 27 -15.26 0.46 0.23
N ARG A 28 -14.26 1.32 0.36
CA ARG A 28 -13.16 1.51 -0.61
C ARG A 28 -13.60 1.91 -2.03
N LYS A 29 -14.81 2.40 -2.18
CA LYS A 29 -15.29 2.96 -3.44
C LYS A 29 -14.61 4.32 -3.71
N PRO A 30 -14.62 4.82 -4.97
CA PRO A 30 -14.13 6.15 -5.31
C PRO A 30 -14.78 7.25 -4.46
N ILE A 31 -14.06 8.35 -4.26
CA ILE A 31 -14.50 9.48 -3.42
C ILE A 31 -15.76 10.12 -3.98
N ASP A 32 -15.84 10.30 -5.29
CA ASP A 32 -16.99 10.83 -6.02
C ASP A 32 -18.26 9.96 -5.91
N LEU A 33 -18.09 8.69 -5.55
CA LEU A 33 -19.17 7.76 -5.20
C LEU A 33 -19.42 7.65 -3.69
N GLY A 34 -19.00 8.64 -2.91
CA GLY A 34 -19.15 8.67 -1.45
C GLY A 34 -18.12 7.81 -0.72
N GLY A 35 -16.94 7.60 -1.31
CA GLY A 35 -15.80 6.96 -0.65
C GLY A 35 -15.17 7.86 0.40
N SER A 36 -14.45 7.26 1.36
CA SER A 36 -13.74 7.99 2.41
C SER A 36 -12.33 8.36 1.98
N LEU A 37 -11.93 9.61 2.23
CA LEU A 37 -10.55 10.06 2.02
C LEU A 37 -9.56 9.20 2.82
N GLY A 38 -8.45 8.84 2.19
CA GLY A 38 -7.37 8.07 2.83
C GLY A 38 -7.67 6.59 3.02
N ARG A 39 -8.84 6.08 2.59
CA ARG A 39 -9.19 4.66 2.74
C ARG A 39 -8.23 3.73 2.00
N GLU A 40 -7.66 4.18 0.90
CA GLU A 40 -6.71 3.41 0.11
C GLU A 40 -5.41 3.14 0.90
N ALA A 41 -4.88 4.16 1.56
CA ALA A 41 -3.67 4.08 2.39
C ALA A 41 -3.93 3.54 3.80
N ALA A 42 -5.19 3.41 4.24
CA ALA A 42 -5.54 3.23 5.64
C ALA A 42 -4.86 2.02 6.30
N THR A 43 -4.79 0.89 5.60
CA THR A 43 -4.18 -0.33 6.16
C THR A 43 -2.65 -0.19 6.25
N GLY A 44 -1.98 0.31 5.21
CA GLY A 44 -0.55 0.60 5.25
C GLY A 44 -0.19 1.63 6.33
N ARG A 45 -1.03 2.65 6.49
CA ARG A 45 -0.88 3.65 7.56
C ARG A 45 -1.04 3.04 8.94
N GLY A 46 -2.00 2.13 9.12
CA GLY A 46 -2.19 1.39 10.37
C GLY A 46 -0.96 0.56 10.76
N VAL A 47 -0.30 -0.07 9.79
CA VAL A 47 0.97 -0.78 10.02
C VAL A 47 2.01 0.18 10.61
N ILE A 48 2.16 1.37 10.04
CA ILE A 48 3.15 2.35 10.52
C ILE A 48 2.78 2.85 11.93
N TYR A 49 1.52 3.15 12.18
CA TYR A 49 1.06 3.60 13.50
C TYR A 49 1.24 2.55 14.60
N ALA A 50 1.24 1.26 14.27
CA ALA A 50 1.58 0.20 15.22
C ALA A 50 3.09 0.03 15.38
N THR A 51 3.85 0.27 14.30
CA THR A 51 5.30 0.06 14.26
C THR A 51 6.08 1.17 14.99
N GLU A 52 5.66 2.42 14.85
CA GLU A 52 6.34 3.56 15.48
C GLU A 52 6.41 3.46 17.01
N PRO A 53 5.29 3.24 17.74
CA PRO A 53 5.34 3.08 19.19
C PRO A 53 6.17 1.88 19.63
N LEU A 54 6.07 0.76 18.91
CA LEU A 54 6.87 -0.42 19.20
C LEU A 54 8.37 -0.12 19.14
N PHE A 55 8.84 0.56 18.11
CA PHE A 55 10.25 0.92 18.02
C PHE A 55 10.66 1.95 19.06
N ALA A 56 9.77 2.88 19.43
CA ALA A 56 10.04 3.85 20.47
C ALA A 56 10.28 3.17 21.85
N GLU A 57 9.59 2.08 22.17
CA GLU A 57 9.84 1.28 23.39
C GLU A 57 11.27 0.71 23.43
N TYR A 58 11.88 0.45 22.27
CA TYR A 58 13.26 -0.01 22.14
C TYR A 58 14.26 1.12 21.90
N GLY A 59 13.86 2.38 22.07
CA GLY A 59 14.71 3.55 21.84
C GLY A 59 15.12 3.74 20.38
N LYS A 60 14.36 3.20 19.43
CA LYS A 60 14.63 3.25 17.98
C LYS A 60 13.62 4.14 17.28
N SER A 61 14.00 4.63 16.10
CA SER A 61 13.12 5.37 15.20
C SER A 61 13.13 4.72 13.82
N ILE A 62 12.03 4.85 13.07
CA ILE A 62 11.91 4.34 11.70
C ILE A 62 13.08 4.82 10.82
N LYS A 63 13.52 6.07 10.95
CA LYS A 63 14.63 6.66 10.18
C LYS A 63 15.98 5.93 10.36
N ASP A 64 16.16 5.24 11.48
CA ASP A 64 17.41 4.56 11.82
C ASP A 64 17.39 3.07 11.41
N LEU A 65 16.31 2.63 10.78
CA LEU A 65 16.05 1.22 10.52
C LEU A 65 15.99 0.90 9.03
N THR A 66 16.28 -0.36 8.74
CA THR A 66 16.10 -0.97 7.43
C THR A 66 14.92 -1.93 7.45
N PHE A 67 14.18 -1.98 6.33
CA PHE A 67 12.96 -2.76 6.22
C PHE A 67 13.00 -3.69 5.01
N ALA A 68 12.41 -4.85 5.16
CA ALA A 68 12.08 -5.76 4.08
C ALA A 68 10.55 -5.95 4.05
N ILE A 69 9.94 -5.88 2.86
CA ILE A 69 8.50 -5.95 2.68
C ILE A 69 8.17 -7.16 1.81
N GLN A 70 7.43 -8.10 2.38
CA GLN A 70 6.86 -9.21 1.62
C GLN A 70 5.42 -8.88 1.21
N GLY A 71 5.17 -8.89 -0.09
CA GLY A 71 3.88 -8.50 -0.66
C GLY A 71 3.81 -7.01 -1.00
N PHE A 72 4.15 -6.65 -2.24
CA PHE A 72 4.13 -5.26 -2.73
C PHE A 72 2.80 -4.92 -3.43
N GLY A 73 1.68 -5.37 -2.85
CA GLY A 73 0.33 -4.96 -3.22
C GLY A 73 -0.09 -3.67 -2.48
N ASN A 74 -1.40 -3.40 -2.42
CA ASN A 74 -1.91 -2.15 -1.83
C ASN A 74 -1.37 -1.86 -0.42
N VAL A 75 -1.31 -2.83 0.47
CA VAL A 75 -0.83 -2.60 1.84
C VAL A 75 0.68 -2.39 1.89
N GLY A 76 1.44 -3.27 1.23
CA GLY A 76 2.90 -3.20 1.23
C GLY A 76 3.45 -1.97 0.52
N SER A 77 2.85 -1.57 -0.59
CA SER A 77 3.25 -0.36 -1.32
C SER A 77 3.03 0.91 -0.49
N TRP A 78 1.87 1.04 0.16
CA TRP A 78 1.61 2.16 1.08
C TRP A 78 2.50 2.12 2.32
N ALA A 79 2.76 0.93 2.89
CA ALA A 79 3.70 0.82 4.00
C ALA A 79 5.12 1.25 3.58
N ALA A 80 5.60 0.81 2.41
CA ALA A 80 6.90 1.21 1.86
C ALA A 80 7.01 2.74 1.69
N MET A 81 5.97 3.35 1.09
CA MET A 81 5.93 4.80 0.89
C MET A 81 5.98 5.55 2.22
N LEU A 82 5.18 5.13 3.19
CA LEU A 82 5.11 5.77 4.50
C LEU A 82 6.39 5.57 5.33
N ILE A 83 7.10 4.44 5.17
CA ILE A 83 8.45 4.23 5.73
C ILE A 83 9.45 5.20 5.10
N HIS A 84 9.42 5.30 3.76
CA HIS A 84 10.29 6.21 3.01
C HIS A 84 10.08 7.68 3.42
N GLU A 85 8.84 8.14 3.52
CA GLU A 85 8.49 9.49 3.98
C GLU A 85 9.01 9.81 5.38
N ARG A 86 9.14 8.80 6.25
CA ARG A 86 9.69 8.91 7.60
C ARG A 86 11.20 8.75 7.68
N GLY A 87 11.86 8.65 6.53
CA GLY A 87 13.32 8.49 6.42
C GLY A 87 13.83 7.08 6.70
N GLY A 88 12.94 6.10 6.84
CA GLY A 88 13.31 4.69 6.92
C GLY A 88 13.77 4.15 5.56
N LYS A 89 14.59 3.11 5.58
CA LYS A 89 15.21 2.56 4.39
C LYS A 89 14.61 1.19 4.04
N VAL A 90 13.83 1.11 2.97
CA VAL A 90 13.37 -0.18 2.43
C VAL A 90 14.49 -0.77 1.57
N ILE A 91 15.03 -1.91 1.95
CA ILE A 91 16.15 -2.57 1.27
C ILE A 91 15.75 -3.81 0.47
N ALA A 92 14.55 -4.33 0.68
CA ALA A 92 14.00 -5.44 -0.07
C ALA A 92 12.47 -5.33 -0.15
N ALA A 93 11.92 -5.68 -1.31
CA ALA A 93 10.49 -5.82 -1.51
C ALA A 93 10.20 -7.01 -2.43
N SER A 94 9.12 -7.76 -2.17
CA SER A 94 8.69 -8.86 -3.03
C SER A 94 7.22 -8.76 -3.37
N GLY A 95 6.89 -9.11 -4.62
CA GLY A 95 5.54 -9.24 -5.13
C GLY A 95 5.26 -10.67 -5.59
N ILE A 96 4.18 -10.85 -6.35
CA ILE A 96 3.83 -12.16 -6.92
C ILE A 96 4.72 -12.54 -8.12
N THR A 97 5.30 -11.56 -8.81
CA THR A 97 6.12 -11.76 -10.01
C THR A 97 7.61 -11.81 -9.71
N GLY A 98 8.06 -11.36 -8.54
CA GLY A 98 9.48 -11.35 -8.21
C GLY A 98 9.81 -10.56 -6.95
N ALA A 99 11.10 -10.31 -6.76
CA ALA A 99 11.62 -9.54 -5.65
C ALA A 99 12.74 -8.60 -6.10
N VAL A 100 12.86 -7.47 -5.43
CA VAL A 100 13.94 -6.50 -5.60
C VAL A 100 14.69 -6.34 -4.28
N LYS A 101 16.01 -6.23 -4.34
CA LYS A 101 16.87 -5.97 -3.19
C LYS A 101 17.92 -4.91 -3.55
N ASN A 102 18.05 -3.93 -2.71
CA ASN A 102 19.12 -2.92 -2.77
C ASN A 102 19.57 -2.58 -1.36
N PRO A 103 20.77 -3.01 -0.92
CA PRO A 103 21.28 -2.70 0.42
C PRO A 103 21.41 -1.20 0.71
N ASN A 104 21.57 -0.38 -0.32
CA ASN A 104 21.64 1.08 -0.21
C ASN A 104 20.29 1.76 -0.06
N GLY A 105 19.19 1.01 -0.21
CA GLY A 105 17.81 1.48 -0.21
C GLY A 105 17.19 1.47 -1.60
N ILE A 106 15.93 1.12 -1.66
CA ILE A 106 15.11 1.12 -2.88
C ILE A 106 14.49 2.51 -3.02
N ASP A 107 14.52 3.07 -4.22
CA ASP A 107 13.77 4.28 -4.58
C ASP A 107 12.28 3.92 -4.67
N ILE A 108 11.57 4.11 -3.57
CA ILE A 108 10.16 3.73 -3.46
C ILE A 108 9.26 4.54 -4.40
N PRO A 109 9.40 5.88 -4.53
CA PRO A 109 8.64 6.64 -5.52
C PRO A 109 8.77 6.11 -6.95
N THR A 110 9.99 5.83 -7.38
CA THR A 110 10.25 5.26 -8.72
C THR A 110 9.64 3.86 -8.86
N LEU A 111 9.79 3.01 -7.83
CA LEU A 111 9.22 1.67 -7.80
C LEU A 111 7.68 1.69 -7.93
N LEU A 112 7.01 2.59 -7.23
CA LEU A 112 5.55 2.74 -7.29
C LEU A 112 5.06 3.22 -8.65
N ASN A 113 5.79 4.13 -9.30
CA ASN A 113 5.45 4.63 -10.63
C ASN A 113 5.60 3.55 -11.72
N GLN A 114 6.53 2.62 -11.56
CA GLN A 114 6.75 1.50 -12.48
C GLN A 114 5.79 0.34 -12.22
N GLY A 115 5.39 0.15 -10.96
CA GLY A 115 4.57 -0.97 -10.50
C GLY A 115 3.07 -0.68 -10.40
N SER A 116 2.51 0.21 -11.22
CA SER A 116 1.08 0.55 -11.19
C SER A 116 0.12 -0.65 -11.39
N ASN A 117 0.64 -1.82 -11.75
CA ASN A 117 -0.09 -3.08 -11.88
C ASN A 117 0.31 -4.15 -10.84
N GLY A 118 1.10 -3.81 -9.81
CA GLY A 118 1.57 -4.78 -8.80
C GLY A 118 2.66 -5.74 -9.32
N GLU A 119 3.18 -5.49 -10.49
CA GLU A 119 4.24 -6.27 -11.14
C GLU A 119 5.59 -5.60 -10.88
N LEU A 120 6.48 -6.32 -10.20
CA LEU A 120 7.88 -5.93 -10.04
C LEU A 120 8.71 -6.34 -11.27
N GLU A 121 8.06 -6.47 -12.43
CA GLU A 121 8.71 -6.81 -13.67
C GLU A 121 9.61 -5.66 -14.12
N ASN A 122 10.88 -6.00 -14.37
CA ASN A 122 11.94 -5.13 -14.88
C ASN A 122 12.72 -4.25 -13.88
N ILE A 123 12.66 -4.49 -12.60
CA ILE A 123 13.62 -3.88 -11.69
C ILE A 123 14.81 -4.83 -11.58
N LEU A 124 15.94 -4.40 -12.13
CA LEU A 124 17.20 -5.12 -12.17
C LEU A 124 17.48 -5.83 -10.83
N MET A 125 17.49 -7.17 -10.89
CA MET A 125 18.17 -7.98 -9.92
C MET A 125 19.67 -7.69 -10.05
N VAL A 126 20.25 -7.05 -9.07
CA VAL A 126 21.71 -6.97 -8.87
C VAL A 126 22.03 -7.74 -7.60
#